data_7227a5e1f8824ed127cde693447ff841
#
_entry.id   7227a5e1f8824ed127cde693447ff841
#
_cell.length_a   1.000
_cell.length_b   1.000
_cell.length_c   1.000
_cell.angle_alpha   90.00
_cell.angle_beta   90.00
_cell.angle_gamma   90.00
#
_symmetry.space_group_name_H-M   'P 1'
#
loop_
_entity.id
_entity.type
_entity.pdbx_description
1 polymer ?
#
loop_
_entity_poly.entity_id
_entity_poly.type
_entity_poly.pdbx_seq_one_letter_code
_entity_poly.pdbx_strand_id
1 'polypeptide(L)'
;LPFFVFFFFFFYPLPRGSGLVFAADCSEEQLDKNWQRLVLTHLYEKEHLGVLTGSVITDMKITLKAGRAHQKHTEGGDFRQATYRAVRQGLMQAESVLLEPYYEFRLEIPETAVGRAMTDIERMCGTFALQQTHEAGMAVITGEAPVSTMKDYYKEVVAYSKGTGRLFCNLKGYEVCHNQNEVLKTCGYIAQRDLDNPADSVFCAHG
;
A
#
# COMPACT_ATOMS: atom_id res chain seq x y z
N LEU A 1 -14.01 15.89 -35.16
CA LEU A 1 -14.31 14.91 -34.11
C LEU A 1 -13.13 14.89 -33.16
N PRO A 2 -13.33 15.07 -31.86
CA PRO A 2 -12.23 14.98 -30.92
C PRO A 2 -11.66 13.56 -30.94
N PHE A 3 -10.34 13.44 -31.06
CA PHE A 3 -9.64 12.17 -31.05
C PHE A 3 -9.34 11.78 -29.60
N PHE A 4 -9.80 10.61 -29.18
CA PHE A 4 -9.60 10.10 -27.83
C PHE A 4 -8.56 8.99 -27.84
N VAL A 5 -7.59 9.07 -26.97
CA VAL A 5 -6.83 7.92 -26.50
C VAL A 5 -7.47 7.47 -25.20
N PHE A 6 -7.86 6.24 -25.11
CA PHE A 6 -8.36 5.68 -23.86
C PHE A 6 -7.80 4.29 -23.62
N PHE A 7 -7.64 3.95 -22.35
CA PHE A 7 -7.23 2.63 -21.89
C PHE A 7 -8.21 2.15 -20.85
N PHE A 8 -8.44 0.84 -20.84
CA PHE A 8 -9.24 0.16 -19.86
C PHE A 8 -8.35 -0.81 -19.08
N PHE A 9 -8.24 -0.61 -17.77
CA PHE A 9 -7.46 -1.43 -16.87
C PHE A 9 -8.34 -2.22 -15.92
N PHE A 10 -7.92 -3.45 -15.64
CA PHE A 10 -8.41 -4.22 -14.50
C PHE A 10 -7.41 -4.13 -13.35
N PHE A 11 -7.94 -3.97 -12.13
CA PHE A 11 -7.20 -3.90 -10.88
C PHE A 11 -7.53 -5.14 -10.05
N TYR A 12 -6.51 -5.92 -9.72
CA TYR A 12 -6.65 -7.11 -8.89
C TYR A 12 -5.79 -6.97 -7.63
N PRO A 13 -6.36 -7.17 -6.43
CA PRO A 13 -5.57 -7.26 -5.22
C PRO A 13 -4.68 -8.51 -5.25
N LEU A 14 -3.47 -8.38 -4.75
CA LEU A 14 -2.52 -9.47 -4.59
C LEU A 14 -2.25 -9.71 -3.09
N PRO A 15 -1.68 -10.85 -2.71
CA PRO A 15 -1.24 -11.09 -1.34
C PRO A 15 -0.28 -10.01 -0.85
N ARG A 16 -0.23 -9.79 0.46
CA ARG A 16 0.66 -8.82 1.09
C ARG A 16 2.13 -9.09 0.74
N GLY A 17 2.87 -8.02 0.41
CA GLY A 17 4.27 -8.09 0.02
C GLY A 17 4.52 -8.45 -1.44
N SER A 18 3.46 -8.60 -2.26
CA SER A 18 3.60 -8.89 -3.70
C SER A 18 4.08 -7.71 -4.54
N GLY A 19 3.94 -6.49 -4.02
CA GLY A 19 4.24 -5.27 -4.78
C GLY A 19 3.27 -5.03 -5.94
N LEU A 20 3.73 -4.28 -6.95
CA LEU A 20 2.95 -3.99 -8.17
C LEU A 20 3.35 -4.91 -9.30
N VAL A 21 2.35 -5.46 -10.00
CA VAL A 21 2.52 -6.26 -11.20
C VAL A 21 1.71 -5.64 -12.33
N PHE A 22 2.35 -5.42 -13.48
CA PHE A 22 1.68 -4.91 -14.67
C PHE A 22 1.64 -5.97 -15.77
N ALA A 23 0.51 -6.04 -16.49
CA ALA A 23 0.31 -6.96 -17.59
C ALA A 23 -0.54 -6.34 -18.70
N ALA A 24 -0.43 -6.88 -19.89
CA ALA A 24 -1.32 -6.61 -21.01
C ALA A 24 -2.03 -7.91 -21.41
N ASP A 25 -3.34 -7.81 -21.54
CA ASP A 25 -4.23 -8.88 -22.01
C ASP A 25 -5.29 -8.22 -22.91
N CYS A 26 -4.80 -7.61 -23.98
CA CYS A 26 -5.55 -6.89 -25.00
C CYS A 26 -5.22 -7.50 -26.36
N SER A 27 -6.22 -7.66 -27.23
CA SER A 27 -5.98 -8.18 -28.59
C SER A 27 -5.18 -7.17 -29.45
N GLU A 28 -4.36 -7.69 -30.36
CA GLU A 28 -3.60 -6.84 -31.29
C GLU A 28 -4.51 -6.09 -32.27
N GLU A 29 -5.71 -6.59 -32.51
CA GLU A 29 -6.73 -5.92 -33.33
C GLU A 29 -7.27 -4.64 -32.68
N GLN A 30 -7.35 -4.63 -31.32
CA GLN A 30 -7.81 -3.47 -30.57
C GLN A 30 -6.70 -2.45 -30.33
N LEU A 31 -5.49 -2.92 -30.00
CA LEU A 31 -4.32 -2.10 -29.76
C LEU A 31 -3.07 -2.85 -30.20
N ASP A 32 -2.33 -2.27 -31.15
CA ASP A 32 -1.07 -2.82 -31.65
C ASP A 32 -0.10 -3.16 -30.51
N LYS A 33 0.66 -4.24 -30.68
CA LYS A 33 1.57 -4.76 -29.66
C LYS A 33 2.65 -3.79 -29.21
N ASN A 34 3.11 -2.91 -30.09
CA ASN A 34 4.09 -1.89 -29.73
C ASN A 34 3.47 -0.84 -28.81
N TRP A 35 2.20 -0.48 -29.05
CA TRP A 35 1.45 0.40 -28.17
C TRP A 35 1.16 -0.24 -26.82
N GLN A 36 0.84 -1.53 -26.78
CA GLN A 36 0.70 -2.27 -25.51
C GLN A 36 2.00 -2.22 -24.69
N ARG A 37 3.16 -2.44 -25.35
CA ARG A 37 4.47 -2.34 -24.69
C ARG A 37 4.76 -0.94 -24.18
N LEU A 38 4.40 0.09 -24.95
CA LEU A 38 4.57 1.49 -24.54
C LEU A 38 3.73 1.80 -23.31
N VAL A 39 2.47 1.36 -23.24
CA VAL A 39 1.62 1.49 -22.04
C VAL A 39 2.26 0.82 -20.83
N LEU A 40 2.77 -0.42 -21.00
CA LEU A 40 3.48 -1.11 -19.90
C LEU A 40 4.73 -0.33 -19.46
N THR A 41 5.51 0.23 -20.38
CA THR A 41 6.66 1.08 -20.05
C THR A 41 6.22 2.26 -19.19
N HIS A 42 5.12 2.93 -19.56
CA HIS A 42 4.61 4.05 -18.80
C HIS A 42 4.04 3.66 -17.43
N LEU A 43 3.52 2.43 -17.26
CA LEU A 43 3.14 1.92 -15.96
C LEU A 43 4.34 1.70 -15.03
N TYR A 44 5.48 1.23 -15.58
CA TYR A 44 6.70 0.97 -14.78
C TYR A 44 7.53 2.21 -14.49
N GLU A 45 7.45 3.29 -15.29
CA GLU A 45 8.33 4.45 -15.15
C GLU A 45 7.93 5.41 -14.02
N LYS A 46 6.74 5.25 -13.44
CA LYS A 46 6.18 6.15 -12.42
C LYS A 46 5.68 5.36 -11.20
N GLU A 47 5.92 5.90 -10.02
CA GLU A 47 5.21 5.50 -8.82
C GLU A 47 3.75 5.97 -8.87
N HIS A 48 2.81 5.04 -8.73
CA HIS A 48 1.39 5.35 -8.73
C HIS A 48 0.91 5.62 -7.31
N LEU A 49 0.31 6.80 -7.10
CA LEU A 49 -0.14 7.24 -5.79
C LEU A 49 -1.60 6.85 -5.55
N GLY A 50 -1.87 6.33 -4.35
CA GLY A 50 -3.21 6.01 -3.89
C GLY A 50 -4.06 7.25 -3.63
N VAL A 51 -5.36 7.03 -3.54
CA VAL A 51 -6.37 8.11 -3.43
C VAL A 51 -6.73 8.46 -1.98
N LEU A 52 -6.25 7.70 -1.00
CA LEU A 52 -6.55 7.93 0.42
C LEU A 52 -5.61 8.95 1.05
N THR A 53 -4.31 8.82 0.82
CA THR A 53 -3.28 9.65 1.47
C THR A 53 -2.22 10.19 0.51
N GLY A 54 -2.29 9.85 -0.78
CA GLY A 54 -1.22 10.12 -1.73
C GLY A 54 0.02 9.23 -1.55
N SER A 55 -0.04 8.20 -0.72
CA SER A 55 1.04 7.22 -0.58
C SER A 55 1.07 6.27 -1.78
N VAL A 56 2.25 5.70 -2.08
CA VAL A 56 2.42 4.74 -3.18
C VAL A 56 1.53 3.52 -2.97
N ILE A 57 0.85 3.08 -4.04
CA ILE A 57 0.05 1.84 -4.02
C ILE A 57 0.96 0.61 -4.06
N THR A 58 0.48 -0.51 -3.51
CA THR A 58 1.19 -1.80 -3.52
C THR A 58 0.20 -2.96 -3.56
N ASP A 59 0.72 -4.17 -3.69
CA ASP A 59 0.00 -5.44 -3.59
C ASP A 59 -1.20 -5.54 -4.54
N MET A 60 -0.98 -5.12 -5.78
CA MET A 60 -1.99 -5.25 -6.82
C MET A 60 -1.40 -5.55 -8.19
N LYS A 61 -2.21 -6.16 -9.03
CA LYS A 61 -1.97 -6.34 -10.46
C LYS A 61 -2.85 -5.40 -11.26
N ILE A 62 -2.23 -4.60 -12.14
CA ILE A 62 -2.93 -3.73 -13.09
C ILE A 62 -2.76 -4.33 -14.49
N THR A 63 -3.86 -4.69 -15.12
CA THR A 63 -3.85 -5.35 -16.43
C THR A 63 -4.54 -4.49 -17.47
N LEU A 64 -3.84 -4.15 -18.54
CA LEU A 64 -4.42 -3.51 -19.73
C LEU A 64 -5.33 -4.51 -20.44
N LYS A 65 -6.62 -4.24 -20.50
CA LYS A 65 -7.63 -5.11 -21.12
C LYS A 65 -8.12 -4.61 -22.48
N ALA A 66 -8.14 -3.31 -22.67
CA ALA A 66 -8.53 -2.69 -23.93
C ALA A 66 -7.86 -1.32 -24.06
N GLY A 67 -7.68 -0.91 -25.29
CA GLY A 67 -7.19 0.43 -25.60
C GLY A 67 -7.57 0.83 -27.03
N ARG A 68 -7.67 2.11 -27.27
CA ARG A 68 -7.85 2.66 -28.61
C ARG A 68 -6.99 3.90 -28.77
N ALA A 69 -6.27 3.94 -29.90
CA ALA A 69 -5.45 5.07 -30.29
C ALA A 69 -5.70 5.39 -31.75
N HIS A 70 -5.54 6.65 -32.14
CA HIS A 70 -5.65 7.06 -33.53
C HIS A 70 -4.25 7.17 -34.15
N GLN A 71 -3.97 6.34 -35.17
CA GLN A 71 -2.63 6.19 -35.75
C GLN A 71 -1.97 7.48 -36.27
N LYS A 72 -2.77 8.46 -36.71
CA LYS A 72 -2.24 9.72 -37.32
C LYS A 72 -2.11 10.88 -36.34
N HIS A 73 -2.71 10.80 -35.15
CA HIS A 73 -2.85 11.94 -34.22
C HIS A 73 -2.51 11.62 -32.79
N THR A 74 -1.82 10.50 -32.54
CA THR A 74 -1.44 10.09 -31.20
C THR A 74 0.08 10.02 -31.09
N GLU A 75 0.66 10.85 -30.25
CA GLU A 75 2.08 10.87 -29.94
C GLU A 75 2.39 10.08 -28.67
N GLY A 76 3.66 9.71 -28.46
CA GLY A 76 4.07 8.96 -27.27
C GLY A 76 3.71 9.62 -25.95
N GLY A 77 3.71 10.96 -25.91
CA GLY A 77 3.29 11.74 -24.76
C GLY A 77 1.82 11.59 -24.40
N ASP A 78 0.95 11.43 -25.42
CA ASP A 78 -0.48 11.20 -25.20
C ASP A 78 -0.73 9.84 -24.53
N PHE A 79 0.02 8.81 -24.94
CA PHE A 79 -0.03 7.49 -24.31
C PHE A 79 0.39 7.54 -22.83
N ARG A 80 1.44 8.30 -22.53
CA ARG A 80 1.91 8.48 -21.15
C ARG A 80 0.82 9.10 -20.28
N GLN A 81 0.27 10.22 -20.72
CA GLN A 81 -0.78 10.93 -19.98
C GLN A 81 -2.05 10.08 -19.86
N ALA A 82 -2.47 9.44 -20.94
CA ALA A 82 -3.65 8.56 -20.93
C ALA A 82 -3.46 7.38 -19.96
N THR A 83 -2.26 6.78 -19.92
CA THR A 83 -1.93 5.69 -18.99
C THR A 83 -2.05 6.15 -17.53
N TYR A 84 -1.40 7.26 -17.17
CA TYR A 84 -1.41 7.76 -15.80
C TYR A 84 -2.81 8.14 -15.32
N ARG A 85 -3.57 8.83 -16.17
CA ARG A 85 -4.92 9.27 -15.85
C ARG A 85 -5.89 8.10 -15.76
N ALA A 86 -5.78 7.09 -16.62
CA ALA A 86 -6.60 5.90 -16.56
C ALA A 86 -6.35 5.09 -15.27
N VAL A 87 -5.09 4.96 -14.85
CA VAL A 87 -4.76 4.35 -13.55
C VAL A 87 -5.37 5.16 -12.41
N ARG A 88 -5.17 6.48 -12.41
CA ARG A 88 -5.72 7.36 -11.38
C ARG A 88 -7.23 7.29 -11.30
N GLN A 89 -7.91 7.31 -12.44
CA GLN A 89 -9.37 7.19 -12.52
C GLN A 89 -9.85 5.84 -11.97
N GLY A 90 -9.17 4.75 -12.32
CA GLY A 90 -9.49 3.43 -11.78
C GLY A 90 -9.34 3.37 -10.26
N LEU A 91 -8.26 3.94 -9.71
CA LEU A 91 -8.04 4.00 -8.26
C LEU A 91 -9.11 4.85 -7.54
N MET A 92 -9.60 5.92 -8.17
CA MET A 92 -10.69 6.74 -7.60
C MET A 92 -12.05 6.04 -7.60
N GLN A 93 -12.25 5.03 -8.44
CA GLN A 93 -13.48 4.23 -8.50
C GLN A 93 -13.39 2.95 -7.66
N ALA A 94 -12.18 2.49 -7.36
CA ALA A 94 -11.94 1.30 -6.56
C ALA A 94 -12.07 1.59 -5.05
N GLU A 95 -12.45 0.57 -4.30
CA GLU A 95 -12.34 0.59 -2.85
C GLU A 95 -10.86 0.42 -2.46
N SER A 96 -10.33 1.41 -1.75
CA SER A 96 -8.94 1.44 -1.31
C SER A 96 -8.82 1.21 0.19
N VAL A 97 -7.76 0.51 0.60
CA VAL A 97 -7.43 0.23 1.99
C VAL A 97 -6.06 0.82 2.30
N LEU A 98 -5.95 1.55 3.41
CA LEU A 98 -4.67 2.05 3.88
C LEU A 98 -3.90 0.93 4.58
N LEU A 99 -2.61 0.81 4.26
CA LEU A 99 -1.69 -0.11 4.91
C LEU A 99 -0.73 0.68 5.81
N GLU A 100 -0.31 0.05 6.89
CA GLU A 100 0.74 0.56 7.76
C GLU A 100 1.78 -0.51 8.07
N PRO A 101 3.03 -0.13 8.42
CA PRO A 101 4.06 -1.10 8.79
C PRO A 101 3.75 -1.76 10.13
N TYR A 102 4.02 -3.06 10.23
CA TYR A 102 3.89 -3.87 11.43
C TYR A 102 5.23 -4.44 11.84
N TYR A 103 5.44 -4.52 13.14
CA TYR A 103 6.49 -5.34 13.75
C TYR A 103 5.99 -6.75 14.04
N GLU A 104 6.82 -7.72 13.77
CA GLU A 104 6.83 -9.00 14.47
C GLU A 104 7.75 -8.84 15.68
N PHE A 105 7.28 -9.14 16.89
CA PHE A 105 8.03 -8.92 18.12
C PHE A 105 8.19 -10.17 18.96
N ARG A 106 9.27 -10.17 19.73
CA ARG A 106 9.53 -11.12 20.83
C ARG A 106 9.83 -10.31 22.09
N LEU A 107 9.04 -10.52 23.13
CA LEU A 107 9.16 -9.85 24.41
C LEU A 107 9.49 -10.89 25.49
N GLU A 108 10.61 -10.65 26.19
CA GLU A 108 11.07 -11.48 27.31
C GLU A 108 10.95 -10.63 28.59
N ILE A 109 10.16 -11.10 29.56
CA ILE A 109 9.85 -10.34 30.77
C ILE A 109 9.68 -11.28 31.97
N PRO A 110 9.79 -10.77 33.22
CA PRO A 110 9.39 -11.52 34.40
C PRO A 110 7.93 -11.97 34.33
N GLU A 111 7.63 -13.19 34.79
CA GLU A 111 6.28 -13.74 34.81
C GLU A 111 5.27 -12.82 35.50
N THR A 112 5.71 -12.10 36.55
CA THR A 112 4.89 -11.14 37.28
C THR A 112 4.44 -9.95 36.43
N ALA A 113 5.08 -9.70 35.30
CA ALA A 113 4.78 -8.57 34.40
C ALA A 113 3.90 -8.98 33.20
N VAL A 114 3.59 -10.26 33.03
CA VAL A 114 2.86 -10.80 31.87
C VAL A 114 1.50 -10.11 31.70
N GLY A 115 0.71 -10.00 32.78
CA GLY A 115 -0.62 -9.38 32.69
C GLY A 115 -0.56 -7.92 32.22
N ARG A 116 0.43 -7.15 32.68
CA ARG A 116 0.66 -5.79 32.19
C ARG A 116 1.03 -5.77 30.72
N ALA A 117 1.98 -6.59 30.32
CA ALA A 117 2.43 -6.67 28.93
C ALA A 117 1.30 -7.02 27.97
N MET A 118 0.44 -7.98 28.33
CA MET A 118 -0.74 -8.34 27.54
C MET A 118 -1.68 -7.15 27.35
N THR A 119 -2.00 -6.44 28.43
CA THR A 119 -2.85 -5.24 28.37
C THR A 119 -2.21 -4.12 27.52
N ASP A 120 -0.90 -3.90 27.65
CA ASP A 120 -0.18 -2.91 26.86
C ASP A 120 -0.19 -3.26 25.35
N ILE A 121 0.02 -4.55 25.00
CA ILE A 121 -0.01 -5.01 23.61
C ILE A 121 -1.41 -4.86 23.02
N GLU A 122 -2.47 -5.19 23.75
CA GLU A 122 -3.85 -4.96 23.32
C GLU A 122 -4.13 -3.47 23.10
N ARG A 123 -3.70 -2.60 24.00
CA ARG A 123 -3.82 -1.15 23.86
C ARG A 123 -3.08 -0.62 22.64
N MET A 124 -1.97 -1.25 22.25
CA MET A 124 -1.20 -0.93 21.04
C MET A 124 -1.81 -1.56 19.77
N CYS A 125 -2.99 -2.16 19.84
CA CYS A 125 -3.65 -2.86 18.73
C CYS A 125 -2.82 -4.03 18.18
N GLY A 126 -2.00 -4.64 19.04
CA GLY A 126 -1.20 -5.81 18.70
C GLY A 126 -1.92 -7.12 19.01
N THR A 127 -1.39 -8.18 18.44
CA THR A 127 -1.74 -9.59 18.78
C THR A 127 -0.59 -10.25 19.51
N PHE A 128 -0.87 -11.25 20.32
CA PHE A 128 0.17 -11.95 21.06
C PHE A 128 -0.15 -13.41 21.32
N ALA A 129 0.92 -14.19 21.53
CA ALA A 129 0.88 -15.56 22.01
C ALA A 129 1.94 -15.76 23.09
N LEU A 130 1.59 -16.45 24.16
CA LEU A 130 2.53 -16.85 25.21
C LEU A 130 3.32 -18.06 24.72
N GLN A 131 4.64 -18.00 24.83
CA GLN A 131 5.54 -19.10 24.46
C GLN A 131 6.02 -19.83 25.72
N GLN A 132 6.22 -21.13 25.58
CA GLN A 132 6.88 -21.90 26.64
C GLN A 132 8.34 -21.45 26.76
N THR A 133 8.80 -21.23 27.98
CA THR A 133 10.21 -20.92 28.27
C THR A 133 10.75 -21.92 29.29
N HIS A 134 12.04 -22.22 29.21
CA HIS A 134 12.75 -23.05 30.18
C HIS A 134 13.47 -22.22 31.26
N GLU A 135 13.42 -20.92 31.17
CA GLU A 135 14.02 -20.00 32.13
C GLU A 135 13.02 -19.71 33.25
N ALA A 136 13.36 -20.16 34.47
CA ALA A 136 12.49 -20.01 35.62
C ALA A 136 12.25 -18.54 35.97
N GLY A 137 10.98 -18.16 36.18
CA GLY A 137 10.58 -16.81 36.53
C GLY A 137 10.51 -15.79 35.37
N MET A 138 10.78 -16.27 34.14
CA MET A 138 10.66 -15.45 32.91
C MET A 138 9.55 -16.00 32.02
N ALA A 139 8.92 -15.11 31.27
CA ALA A 139 7.93 -15.40 30.26
C ALA A 139 8.36 -14.81 28.91
N VAL A 140 7.98 -15.49 27.84
CA VAL A 140 8.21 -15.05 26.47
C VAL A 140 6.86 -14.84 25.80
N ILE A 141 6.66 -13.65 25.27
CA ILE A 141 5.49 -13.27 24.47
C ILE A 141 5.96 -12.95 23.06
N THR A 142 5.33 -13.57 22.07
CA THR A 142 5.54 -13.24 20.65
C THR A 142 4.25 -12.71 20.07
N GLY A 143 4.36 -11.87 19.03
CA GLY A 143 3.17 -11.34 18.38
C GLY A 143 3.51 -10.28 17.34
N GLU A 144 2.50 -9.55 16.97
CA GLU A 144 2.58 -8.52 15.95
C GLU A 144 1.89 -7.25 16.44
N ALA A 145 2.41 -6.08 16.07
CA ALA A 145 1.79 -4.81 16.39
C ALA A 145 2.18 -3.72 15.38
N PRO A 146 1.33 -2.68 15.21
CA PRO A 146 1.68 -1.53 14.40
C PRO A 146 2.97 -0.87 14.89
N VAL A 147 3.85 -0.52 13.94
CA VAL A 147 5.08 0.22 14.27
C VAL A 147 4.77 1.54 14.97
N SER A 148 3.71 2.21 14.53
CA SER A 148 3.28 3.51 15.05
C SER A 148 3.02 3.50 16.57
N THR A 149 2.49 2.39 17.09
CA THR A 149 2.15 2.24 18.51
C THR A 149 3.26 1.59 19.34
N MET A 150 4.06 0.70 18.73
CA MET A 150 5.05 -0.12 19.46
C MET A 150 6.46 0.45 19.47
N LYS A 151 6.82 1.37 18.58
CA LYS A 151 8.21 1.85 18.37
C LYS A 151 8.93 2.31 19.63
N ASP A 152 8.21 2.82 20.62
CA ASP A 152 8.76 3.33 21.88
C ASP A 152 8.49 2.42 23.10
N TYR A 153 7.80 1.31 22.91
CA TYR A 153 7.37 0.42 24.00
C TYR A 153 8.54 -0.18 24.81
N TYR A 154 9.72 -0.32 24.20
CA TYR A 154 10.91 -0.78 24.92
C TYR A 154 11.22 0.04 26.17
N LYS A 155 10.90 1.35 26.21
CA LYS A 155 11.09 2.23 27.37
C LYS A 155 10.21 1.80 28.55
N GLU A 156 8.96 1.45 28.25
CA GLU A 156 8.03 0.93 29.26
C GLU A 156 8.45 -0.44 29.75
N VAL A 157 8.90 -1.33 28.84
CA VAL A 157 9.42 -2.66 29.19
C VAL A 157 10.58 -2.54 30.17
N VAL A 158 11.57 -1.71 29.89
CA VAL A 158 12.70 -1.49 30.78
C VAL A 158 12.24 -0.96 32.14
N ALA A 159 11.30 -0.03 32.15
CA ALA A 159 10.82 0.60 33.40
C ALA A 159 10.11 -0.42 34.31
N TYR A 160 9.10 -1.14 33.82
CA TYR A 160 8.33 -2.05 34.69
C TYR A 160 9.06 -3.35 35.03
N SER A 161 9.98 -3.80 34.16
CA SER A 161 10.80 -4.96 34.43
C SER A 161 12.08 -4.69 35.23
N LYS A 162 12.30 -3.43 35.63
CA LYS A 162 13.53 -2.98 36.33
C LYS A 162 14.81 -3.33 35.56
N GLY A 163 14.74 -3.24 34.21
CA GLY A 163 15.86 -3.50 33.31
C GLY A 163 16.11 -4.97 32.95
N THR A 164 15.32 -5.91 33.45
CA THR A 164 15.46 -7.35 33.12
C THR A 164 14.72 -7.73 31.84
N GLY A 165 13.70 -6.99 31.42
CA GLY A 165 12.94 -7.24 30.22
C GLY A 165 13.67 -6.86 28.95
N ARG A 166 13.39 -7.59 27.86
CA ARG A 166 13.97 -7.37 26.54
C ARG A 166 12.87 -7.39 25.49
N LEU A 167 12.88 -6.43 24.58
CA LEU A 167 11.97 -6.37 23.42
C LEU A 167 12.79 -6.41 22.13
N PHE A 168 12.48 -7.38 21.30
CA PHE A 168 13.06 -7.54 19.97
C PHE A 168 11.95 -7.31 18.95
N CYS A 169 12.18 -6.42 17.98
CA CYS A 169 11.23 -6.09 16.93
C CYS A 169 11.91 -6.22 15.56
N ASN A 170 11.27 -6.94 14.65
CA ASN A 170 11.63 -7.01 13.24
C ASN A 170 10.48 -6.46 12.40
N LEU A 171 10.77 -5.79 11.30
CA LEU A 171 9.73 -5.36 10.39
C LEU A 171 9.13 -6.60 9.71
N LYS A 172 7.84 -6.86 9.97
CA LYS A 172 7.08 -7.93 9.31
C LYS A 172 6.72 -7.56 7.86
N GLY A 173 6.34 -6.31 7.63
CA GLY A 173 5.80 -5.80 6.37
C GLY A 173 4.64 -4.86 6.64
N TYR A 174 3.70 -4.80 5.70
CA TYR A 174 2.54 -3.92 5.77
C TYR A 174 1.26 -4.71 5.97
N GLU A 175 0.42 -4.24 6.90
CA GLU A 175 -0.92 -4.78 7.17
C GLU A 175 -1.95 -3.66 7.14
N VAL A 176 -3.24 -4.02 7.23
CA VAL A 176 -4.32 -3.03 7.24
C VAL A 176 -4.15 -2.06 8.42
N CYS A 177 -4.22 -0.77 8.15
CA CYS A 177 -4.07 0.28 9.15
C CYS A 177 -5.16 0.18 10.22
N HIS A 178 -4.75 0.06 11.49
CA HIS A 178 -5.64 -0.14 12.62
C HIS A 178 -6.56 1.07 12.90
N ASN A 179 -6.11 2.27 12.55
CA ASN A 179 -6.84 3.52 12.80
C ASN A 179 -7.00 4.37 11.52
N GLN A 180 -7.30 3.73 10.38
CA GLN A 180 -7.39 4.36 9.05
C GLN A 180 -8.14 5.70 9.08
N ASN A 181 -9.30 5.76 9.72
CA ASN A 181 -10.15 6.96 9.74
C ASN A 181 -9.46 8.17 10.39
N GLU A 182 -8.69 7.94 11.45
CA GLU A 182 -7.93 8.97 12.13
C GLU A 182 -6.76 9.47 11.27
N VAL A 183 -6.04 8.55 10.64
CA VAL A 183 -4.95 8.87 9.72
C VAL A 183 -5.45 9.69 8.54
N LEU A 184 -6.55 9.30 7.92
CA LEU A 184 -7.16 10.02 6.79
C LEU A 184 -7.56 11.44 7.19
N LYS A 185 -8.19 11.59 8.35
CA LYS A 185 -8.59 12.90 8.88
C LYS A 185 -7.40 13.82 9.15
N THR A 186 -6.33 13.26 9.69
CA THR A 186 -5.10 14.02 10.02
C THR A 186 -4.31 14.37 8.75
N CYS A 187 -4.21 13.44 7.79
CA CYS A 187 -3.53 13.64 6.52
C CYS A 187 -4.17 14.74 5.67
N GLY A 188 -5.50 14.79 5.63
CA GLY A 188 -6.25 15.81 4.90
C GLY A 188 -6.04 15.79 3.37
N TYR A 189 -5.50 14.68 2.82
CA TYR A 189 -5.29 14.54 1.38
C TYR A 189 -6.63 14.44 0.64
N ILE A 190 -6.76 15.18 -0.45
CA ILE A 190 -7.95 15.16 -1.32
C ILE A 190 -7.52 14.83 -2.74
N ALA A 191 -7.76 13.61 -3.16
CA ALA A 191 -7.32 13.07 -4.44
C ALA A 191 -7.80 13.89 -5.66
N GLN A 192 -8.99 14.49 -5.57
CA GLN A 192 -9.59 15.33 -6.61
C GLN A 192 -8.87 16.69 -6.79
N ARG A 193 -8.10 17.11 -5.78
CA ARG A 193 -7.34 18.36 -5.80
C ARG A 193 -5.86 18.19 -6.14
N ASP A 194 -5.44 16.96 -6.35
CA ASP A 194 -4.06 16.62 -6.69
C ASP A 194 -3.83 16.89 -8.19
N LEU A 195 -3.35 18.08 -8.51
CA LEU A 195 -3.12 18.53 -9.88
C LEU A 195 -1.95 17.81 -10.56
N ASP A 196 -1.04 17.24 -9.80
CA ASP A 196 0.10 16.48 -10.32
C ASP A 196 -0.33 15.05 -10.76
N ASN A 197 -1.45 14.57 -10.23
CA ASN A 197 -2.00 13.25 -10.54
C ASN A 197 -3.50 13.34 -10.92
N PRO A 198 -3.82 14.06 -12.02
CA PRO A 198 -5.21 14.25 -12.43
C PRO A 198 -5.83 12.95 -12.97
N ALA A 199 -7.13 12.79 -12.78
CA ALA A 199 -7.92 11.66 -13.29
C ALA A 199 -8.74 11.99 -14.55
N ASP A 200 -8.75 13.24 -14.97
CA ASP A 200 -9.54 13.68 -16.13
C ASP A 200 -9.06 13.01 -17.42
N SER A 201 -10.00 12.76 -18.34
CA SER A 201 -9.67 12.22 -19.64
C SER A 201 -8.71 13.13 -20.42
N VAL A 202 -7.79 12.52 -21.18
CA VAL A 202 -6.88 13.27 -22.06
C VAL A 202 -7.65 13.69 -23.31
N PHE A 203 -7.80 14.99 -23.47
CA PHE A 203 -8.23 15.55 -24.76
C PHE A 203 -6.99 15.87 -25.58
N CYS A 204 -6.75 15.13 -26.66
CA CYS A 204 -5.73 15.50 -27.63
C CYS A 204 -6.23 16.71 -28.41
N ALA A 205 -5.86 17.91 -27.98
CA ALA A 205 -6.14 19.15 -28.67
C ALA A 205 -4.97 19.49 -29.60
N HIS A 206 -4.81 18.70 -30.65
CA HIS A 206 -4.00 19.10 -31.79
C HIS A 206 -4.95 19.56 -32.88
N GLY A 207 -5.22 20.88 -32.88
CA GLY A 207 -5.87 21.58 -33.97
C GLY A 207 -4.85 22.03 -34.99
#